data_f726e94b2bded91de3b1791bf209a9d7
#
_entry.id   f726e94b2bded91de3b1791bf209a9d7
#
_cell.length_a   1.000
_cell.length_b   1.000
_cell.length_c   1.000
_cell.angle_alpha   90.00
_cell.angle_beta   90.00
_cell.angle_gamma   90.00
#
_symmetry.space_group_name_H-M   'P 1'
#
loop_
_entity.id
_entity.type
_entity.pdbx_description
1 polymer ?
#
loop_
_entity_poly.entity_id
_entity_poly.type
_entity_poly.pdbx_seq_one_letter_code
_entity_poly.pdbx_strand_id
1 'polypeptide(L)'
;MTRMRANKARIREALGAPDWRERLERLTADAPIAFVGPLMSCLAQGGGRAGRAAAALGACVAAIAREAPEEARVIMRRFMWHMNEESGNLGWGVPQSMAETLARSELLAGEFSRVLLSYIRNTGREDNFVDHGPLRRSCYWAVGRLLQARPEIAASALPLLRAGLRDEDGPCRGMAAWALAQTGAPEDLRPELEALAAAEESGALPVPVFDGDGVRECTAAGLARLALAR
;
A
#
# COMPACT_ATOMS: atom_id res chain seq x y z
N MET A 1 31.91 3.90 11.52
CA MET A 1 30.49 3.54 11.28
C MET A 1 30.24 3.54 9.78
N THR A 2 29.67 2.48 9.19
CA THR A 2 29.44 2.44 7.74
C THR A 2 28.39 3.48 7.32
N ARG A 3 28.51 4.05 6.10
CA ARG A 3 27.55 5.01 5.52
C ARG A 3 26.09 4.53 5.63
N MET A 4 25.86 3.23 5.42
CA MET A 4 24.55 2.60 5.53
C MET A 4 23.98 2.67 6.97
N ARG A 5 24.81 2.42 8.01
CA ARG A 5 24.37 2.54 9.42
C ARG A 5 24.04 3.97 9.79
N ALA A 6 24.81 4.94 9.30
CA ALA A 6 24.52 6.34 9.51
C ALA A 6 23.19 6.75 8.86
N ASN A 7 22.94 6.35 7.63
CA ASN A 7 21.68 6.63 6.95
C ASN A 7 20.48 5.97 7.65
N LYS A 8 20.60 4.74 8.15
CA LYS A 8 19.55 4.09 8.96
C LYS A 8 19.19 4.88 10.23
N ALA A 9 20.19 5.39 10.93
CA ALA A 9 19.97 6.20 12.14
C ALA A 9 19.22 7.50 11.80
N ARG A 10 19.66 8.23 10.79
CA ARG A 10 19.02 9.47 10.31
C ARG A 10 17.58 9.24 9.86
N ILE A 11 17.31 8.14 9.12
CA ILE A 11 15.94 7.77 8.70
C ILE A 11 15.06 7.50 9.92
N ARG A 12 15.53 6.72 10.90
CA ARG A 12 14.73 6.39 12.09
C ARG A 12 14.38 7.63 12.90
N GLU A 13 15.32 8.55 13.05
CA GLU A 13 15.09 9.83 13.69
C GLU A 13 14.05 10.66 12.93
N ALA A 14 14.22 10.82 11.62
CA ALA A 14 13.30 11.58 10.78
C ALA A 14 11.87 10.99 10.81
N LEU A 15 11.72 9.66 10.70
CA LEU A 15 10.42 8.97 10.74
C LEU A 15 9.67 9.17 12.08
N GLY A 16 10.39 9.45 13.17
CA GLY A 16 9.80 9.71 14.48
C GLY A 16 9.38 11.17 14.71
N ALA A 17 9.80 12.08 13.85
CA ALA A 17 9.54 13.50 14.01
C ALA A 17 8.14 13.93 13.54
N PRO A 18 7.53 14.99 14.12
CA PRO A 18 6.27 15.55 13.62
C PRO A 18 6.38 16.03 12.17
N ASP A 19 7.50 16.65 11.81
CA ASP A 19 7.85 17.19 10.50
C ASP A 19 8.57 16.16 9.61
N TRP A 20 8.25 14.88 9.76
CA TRP A 20 8.95 13.76 9.13
C TRP A 20 9.05 13.86 7.60
N ARG A 21 8.00 14.40 6.94
CA ARG A 21 7.99 14.56 5.47
C ARG A 21 9.10 15.48 5.01
N GLU A 22 9.14 16.69 5.55
CA GLU A 22 10.16 17.69 5.20
C GLU A 22 11.57 17.21 5.53
N ARG A 23 11.73 16.53 6.68
CA ARG A 23 13.02 15.92 7.05
C ARG A 23 13.48 14.88 6.07
N LEU A 24 12.59 13.97 5.67
CA LEU A 24 12.91 12.92 4.71
C LEU A 24 13.14 13.47 3.31
N GLU A 25 12.35 14.42 2.86
CA GLU A 25 12.57 15.11 1.58
C GLU A 25 13.97 15.74 1.52
N ARG A 26 14.32 16.56 2.51
CA ARG A 26 15.66 17.15 2.61
C ARG A 26 16.77 16.10 2.69
N LEU A 27 16.53 15.03 3.46
CA LEU A 27 17.51 13.98 3.68
C LEU A 27 17.82 13.18 2.41
N THR A 28 16.82 12.97 1.55
CA THR A 28 16.91 12.09 0.38
C THR A 28 17.10 12.84 -0.94
N ALA A 29 17.02 14.18 -0.93
CA ALA A 29 17.03 15.01 -2.15
C ALA A 29 18.22 14.76 -3.07
N ASP A 30 19.44 14.80 -2.52
CA ASP A 30 20.68 14.74 -3.34
C ASP A 30 21.06 13.31 -3.77
N ALA A 31 20.62 12.29 -3.05
CA ALA A 31 21.03 10.92 -3.31
C ALA A 31 19.94 9.90 -2.89
N PRO A 32 18.75 9.92 -3.54
CA PRO A 32 17.62 9.07 -3.12
C PRO A 32 17.95 7.58 -3.13
N ILE A 33 18.78 7.11 -4.05
CA ILE A 33 19.21 5.71 -4.14
C ILE A 33 19.92 5.22 -2.86
N ALA A 34 20.67 6.07 -2.18
CA ALA A 34 21.39 5.72 -0.95
C ALA A 34 20.45 5.46 0.24
N PHE A 35 19.19 5.86 0.13
CA PHE A 35 18.19 5.73 1.19
C PHE A 35 17.16 4.63 0.93
N VAL A 36 17.12 4.03 -0.26
CA VAL A 36 16.23 2.90 -0.58
C VAL A 36 16.40 1.74 0.42
N GLY A 37 17.61 1.23 0.60
CA GLY A 37 17.87 0.15 1.56
C GLY A 37 17.57 0.50 3.02
N PRO A 38 18.02 1.66 3.54
CA PRO A 38 17.63 2.16 4.85
C PRO A 38 16.11 2.26 5.07
N LEU A 39 15.34 2.81 4.12
CA LEU A 39 13.88 2.91 4.20
C LEU A 39 13.21 1.53 4.16
N MET A 40 13.63 0.65 3.25
CA MET A 40 13.14 -0.74 3.20
C MET A 40 13.30 -1.44 4.56
N SER A 41 14.42 -1.21 5.25
CA SER A 41 14.65 -1.83 6.57
C SER A 41 13.70 -1.32 7.67
N CYS A 42 12.92 -0.27 7.42
CA CYS A 42 11.92 0.26 8.35
C CYS A 42 10.50 -0.26 8.08
N LEU A 43 10.24 -0.90 6.93
CA LEU A 43 8.90 -1.37 6.55
C LEU A 43 8.36 -2.46 7.50
N ALA A 44 9.23 -3.35 7.99
CA ALA A 44 8.84 -4.43 8.88
C ALA A 44 8.55 -3.97 10.33
N GLN A 45 8.75 -2.69 10.67
CA GLN A 45 8.53 -2.19 12.04
C GLN A 45 7.04 -2.03 12.41
N GLY A 46 6.16 -2.05 11.41
CA GLY A 46 4.72 -1.87 11.60
C GLY A 46 4.31 -0.44 11.97
N GLY A 47 3.00 -0.25 12.11
CA GLY A 47 2.39 1.01 12.56
C GLY A 47 2.68 2.23 11.67
N GLY A 48 2.53 3.42 12.24
CA GLY A 48 2.70 4.68 11.52
C GLY A 48 4.10 4.88 10.95
N ARG A 49 5.15 4.38 11.62
CA ARG A 49 6.53 4.48 11.12
C ARG A 49 6.74 3.71 9.83
N ALA A 50 6.17 2.51 9.71
CA ALA A 50 6.23 1.72 8.48
C ALA A 50 5.50 2.42 7.34
N GLY A 51 4.32 2.99 7.60
CA GLY A 51 3.58 3.79 6.62
C GLY A 51 4.36 5.01 6.14
N ARG A 52 4.96 5.77 7.06
CA ARG A 52 5.83 6.91 6.73
C ARG A 52 7.05 6.47 5.92
N ALA A 53 7.67 5.32 6.27
CA ALA A 53 8.79 4.76 5.53
C ALA A 53 8.38 4.34 4.10
N ALA A 54 7.21 3.74 3.95
CA ALA A 54 6.66 3.38 2.64
C ALA A 54 6.40 4.61 1.76
N ALA A 55 5.81 5.66 2.34
CA ALA A 55 5.57 6.93 1.63
C ALA A 55 6.88 7.59 1.17
N ALA A 56 7.89 7.64 2.05
CA ALA A 56 9.20 8.18 1.71
C ALA A 56 9.95 7.34 0.69
N LEU A 57 9.86 6.00 0.79
CA LEU A 57 10.46 5.08 -0.17
C LEU A 57 9.83 5.26 -1.56
N GLY A 58 8.49 5.38 -1.62
CA GLY A 58 7.80 5.68 -2.87
C GLY A 58 8.24 7.00 -3.49
N ALA A 59 8.43 8.04 -2.69
CA ALA A 59 8.96 9.33 -3.16
C ALA A 59 10.39 9.21 -3.70
N CYS A 60 11.27 8.45 -3.00
CA CYS A 60 12.63 8.19 -3.46
C CYS A 60 12.64 7.46 -4.81
N VAL A 61 11.86 6.38 -4.95
CA VAL A 61 11.83 5.60 -6.19
C VAL A 61 11.25 6.42 -7.35
N ALA A 62 10.23 7.24 -7.10
CA ALA A 62 9.70 8.15 -8.10
C ALA A 62 10.71 9.26 -8.50
N ALA A 63 11.54 9.73 -7.56
CA ALA A 63 12.62 10.66 -7.88
C ALA A 63 13.69 9.99 -8.74
N ILE A 64 14.11 8.77 -8.40
CA ILE A 64 15.06 7.96 -9.20
C ILE A 64 14.49 7.73 -10.60
N ALA A 65 13.19 7.45 -10.74
CA ALA A 65 12.57 7.17 -12.04
C ALA A 65 12.65 8.34 -13.03
N ARG A 66 12.76 9.58 -12.54
CA ARG A 66 12.90 10.78 -13.41
C ARG A 66 14.28 10.90 -14.05
N GLU A 67 15.32 10.46 -13.36
CA GLU A 67 16.71 10.63 -13.79
C GLU A 67 17.33 9.32 -14.30
N ALA A 68 16.96 8.20 -13.67
CA ALA A 68 17.51 6.88 -13.95
C ALA A 68 16.39 5.82 -13.95
N PRO A 69 15.52 5.78 -14.97
CA PRO A 69 14.35 4.91 -15.00
C PRO A 69 14.69 3.42 -14.88
N GLU A 70 15.82 2.96 -15.41
CA GLU A 70 16.24 1.56 -15.25
C GLU A 70 16.57 1.21 -13.79
N GLU A 71 17.21 2.11 -13.04
CA GLU A 71 17.47 1.89 -11.62
C GLU A 71 16.14 1.79 -10.84
N ALA A 72 15.17 2.63 -11.16
CA ALA A 72 13.84 2.56 -10.57
C ALA A 72 13.14 1.23 -10.90
N ARG A 73 13.23 0.73 -12.14
CA ARG A 73 12.70 -0.59 -12.53
C ARG A 73 13.37 -1.74 -11.78
N VAL A 74 14.67 -1.64 -11.52
CA VAL A 74 15.39 -2.62 -10.66
C VAL A 74 14.80 -2.64 -9.27
N ILE A 75 14.50 -1.46 -8.68
CA ILE A 75 13.88 -1.38 -7.35
C ILE A 75 12.46 -1.96 -7.39
N MET A 76 11.67 -1.66 -8.41
CA MET A 76 10.32 -2.22 -8.57
C MET A 76 10.36 -3.76 -8.68
N ARG A 77 11.28 -4.33 -9.46
CA ARG A 77 11.50 -5.78 -9.53
C ARG A 77 11.90 -6.37 -8.17
N ARG A 78 12.70 -5.65 -7.38
CA ARG A 78 13.03 -6.05 -6.02
C ARG A 78 11.81 -6.06 -5.10
N PHE A 79 10.88 -5.10 -5.24
CA PHE A 79 9.60 -5.13 -4.53
C PHE A 79 8.79 -6.37 -4.90
N MET A 80 8.66 -6.69 -6.19
CA MET A 80 7.98 -7.90 -6.66
C MET A 80 8.62 -9.17 -6.09
N TRP A 81 9.95 -9.24 -6.04
CA TRP A 81 10.65 -10.36 -5.43
C TRP A 81 10.29 -10.52 -3.95
N HIS A 82 10.24 -9.43 -3.18
CA HIS A 82 9.81 -9.48 -1.77
C HIS A 82 8.35 -9.90 -1.57
N MET A 83 7.50 -9.71 -2.57
CA MET A 83 6.11 -10.17 -2.52
C MET A 83 5.96 -11.67 -2.75
N ASN A 84 6.91 -12.30 -3.44
CA ASN A 84 6.90 -13.71 -3.81
C ASN A 84 7.92 -14.54 -3.00
N GLU A 85 8.49 -13.97 -1.94
CA GLU A 85 9.50 -14.64 -1.13
C GLU A 85 8.85 -15.62 -0.14
N GLU A 86 9.16 -16.90 -0.28
CA GLU A 86 8.64 -17.99 0.57
C GLU A 86 9.40 -18.15 1.89
N SER A 87 10.53 -17.46 2.07
CA SER A 87 11.46 -17.68 3.21
C SER A 87 10.99 -17.06 4.54
N GLY A 88 9.72 -16.65 4.66
CA GLY A 88 9.17 -16.02 5.87
C GLY A 88 9.50 -14.53 6.02
N ASN A 89 10.24 -13.94 5.08
CA ASN A 89 10.43 -12.50 4.99
C ASN A 89 9.27 -11.90 4.20
N LEU A 90 8.10 -11.87 4.84
CA LEU A 90 6.89 -11.31 4.25
C LEU A 90 7.15 -9.87 3.74
N GLY A 91 6.56 -9.53 2.61
CA GLY A 91 6.69 -8.24 1.94
C GLY A 91 6.02 -7.07 2.69
N TRP A 92 6.19 -7.02 4.04
CA TRP A 92 5.59 -5.97 4.88
C TRP A 92 5.94 -4.57 4.38
N GLY A 93 4.93 -3.74 4.15
CA GLY A 93 5.08 -2.36 3.67
C GLY A 93 5.46 -2.23 2.19
N VAL A 94 5.71 -3.35 1.51
CA VAL A 94 6.05 -3.35 0.07
C VAL A 94 4.86 -2.92 -0.80
N PRO A 95 3.63 -3.45 -0.63
CA PRO A 95 2.47 -2.96 -1.40
C PRO A 95 2.25 -1.46 -1.26
N GLN A 96 2.38 -0.93 -0.03
CA GLN A 96 2.28 0.51 0.24
C GLN A 96 3.37 1.30 -0.49
N SER A 97 4.62 0.81 -0.46
CA SER A 97 5.75 1.45 -1.17
C SER A 97 5.55 1.44 -2.68
N MET A 98 5.02 0.35 -3.24
CA MET A 98 4.65 0.27 -4.65
C MET A 98 3.58 1.32 -4.98
N ALA A 99 2.48 1.35 -4.24
CA ALA A 99 1.40 2.31 -4.47
C ALA A 99 1.89 3.77 -4.40
N GLU A 100 2.71 4.11 -3.41
CA GLU A 100 3.27 5.44 -3.27
C GLU A 100 4.25 5.81 -4.40
N THR A 101 4.97 4.82 -4.94
CA THR A 101 5.82 4.98 -6.13
C THR A 101 4.96 5.25 -7.36
N LEU A 102 3.97 4.40 -7.63
CA LEU A 102 3.09 4.48 -8.80
C LEU A 102 2.23 5.75 -8.78
N ALA A 103 1.81 6.18 -7.59
CA ALA A 103 1.07 7.43 -7.41
C ALA A 103 1.88 8.65 -7.88
N ARG A 104 3.21 8.62 -7.79
CA ARG A 104 4.12 9.73 -8.08
C ARG A 104 4.87 9.62 -9.41
N SER A 105 4.85 8.46 -10.06
CA SER A 105 5.56 8.20 -11.32
C SER A 105 4.61 7.63 -12.35
N GLU A 106 4.29 8.43 -13.37
CA GLU A 106 3.43 8.00 -14.48
C GLU A 106 4.08 6.84 -15.27
N LEU A 107 5.38 6.94 -15.53
CA LEU A 107 6.14 5.90 -16.20
C LEU A 107 5.98 4.54 -15.49
N LEU A 108 6.26 4.51 -14.19
CA LEU A 108 6.18 3.26 -13.42
C LEU A 108 4.73 2.81 -13.23
N ALA A 109 3.77 3.73 -13.14
CA ALA A 109 2.36 3.39 -13.09
C ALA A 109 1.91 2.65 -14.35
N GLY A 110 2.29 3.14 -15.53
CA GLY A 110 2.00 2.46 -16.80
C GLY A 110 2.55 1.03 -16.88
N GLU A 111 3.72 0.80 -16.27
CA GLU A 111 4.39 -0.50 -16.32
C GLU A 111 3.93 -1.48 -15.22
N PHE A 112 3.67 -0.99 -13.98
CA PHE A 112 3.52 -1.86 -12.81
C PHE A 112 2.14 -1.84 -12.15
N SER A 113 1.18 -1.01 -12.59
CA SER A 113 -0.17 -1.01 -11.98
C SER A 113 -0.86 -2.36 -12.09
N ARG A 114 -0.71 -3.05 -13.24
CA ARG A 114 -1.28 -4.40 -13.43
C ARG A 114 -0.67 -5.43 -12.48
N VAL A 115 0.62 -5.29 -12.16
CA VAL A 115 1.29 -6.15 -11.18
C VAL A 115 0.71 -5.91 -9.79
N LEU A 116 0.54 -4.65 -9.37
CA LEU A 116 -0.07 -4.34 -8.07
C LEU A 116 -1.50 -4.92 -7.97
N LEU A 117 -2.30 -4.78 -9.02
CA LEU A 117 -3.66 -5.35 -9.08
C LEU A 117 -3.65 -6.89 -9.04
N SER A 118 -2.61 -7.56 -9.55
CA SER A 118 -2.55 -9.02 -9.56
C SER A 118 -2.45 -9.62 -8.17
N TYR A 119 -1.94 -8.90 -7.17
CA TYR A 119 -1.83 -9.37 -5.78
C TYR A 119 -3.18 -9.54 -5.06
N ILE A 120 -4.25 -8.95 -5.58
CA ILE A 120 -5.62 -9.13 -5.06
C ILE A 120 -6.53 -9.89 -6.05
N ARG A 121 -5.97 -10.42 -7.15
CA ARG A 121 -6.71 -11.17 -8.16
C ARG A 121 -6.55 -12.66 -7.92
N ASN A 122 -7.57 -13.29 -7.31
CA ASN A 122 -7.63 -14.72 -7.17
C ASN A 122 -8.25 -15.36 -8.42
N THR A 123 -7.48 -16.16 -9.14
CA THR A 123 -7.95 -16.92 -10.32
C THR A 123 -8.19 -18.39 -10.02
N GLY A 124 -7.93 -18.84 -8.80
CA GLY A 124 -7.98 -20.25 -8.39
C GLY A 124 -6.88 -21.10 -9.03
N ARG A 125 -5.85 -20.47 -9.58
CA ARG A 125 -4.68 -21.09 -10.20
C ARG A 125 -3.42 -20.52 -9.57
N GLU A 126 -2.26 -21.08 -9.93
CA GLU A 126 -0.97 -20.47 -9.59
C GLU A 126 -0.88 -19.09 -10.24
N ASP A 127 -0.89 -18.06 -9.41
CA ASP A 127 -0.89 -16.65 -9.80
C ASP A 127 -0.18 -15.79 -8.72
N ASN A 128 -0.25 -14.48 -8.83
CA ASN A 128 0.34 -13.55 -7.85
C ASN A 128 -0.57 -13.26 -6.66
N PHE A 129 -1.70 -13.94 -6.50
CA PHE A 129 -2.60 -13.70 -5.39
C PHE A 129 -1.91 -13.90 -4.04
N VAL A 130 -2.08 -12.96 -3.14
CA VAL A 130 -1.46 -13.01 -1.82
C VAL A 130 -2.36 -13.78 -0.85
N ASP A 131 -2.03 -15.04 -0.57
CA ASP A 131 -2.81 -15.91 0.34
C ASP A 131 -2.81 -15.41 1.79
N HIS A 132 -1.72 -14.77 2.23
CA HIS A 132 -1.59 -14.27 3.59
C HIS A 132 -2.47 -13.05 3.83
N GLY A 133 -3.60 -13.21 4.54
CA GLY A 133 -4.60 -12.17 4.79
C GLY A 133 -4.03 -10.82 5.24
N PRO A 134 -3.19 -10.73 6.29
CA PRO A 134 -2.60 -9.47 6.73
C PRO A 134 -1.78 -8.74 5.66
N LEU A 135 -1.07 -9.46 4.79
CA LEU A 135 -0.34 -8.84 3.66
C LEU A 135 -1.32 -8.46 2.54
N ARG A 136 -2.33 -9.28 2.26
CA ARG A 136 -3.39 -8.99 1.29
C ARG A 136 -4.18 -7.74 1.64
N ARG A 137 -4.42 -7.46 2.94
CA ARG A 137 -4.99 -6.16 3.40
C ARG A 137 -4.16 -4.99 2.93
N SER A 138 -2.83 -5.10 3.00
CA SER A 138 -1.90 -4.07 2.51
C SER A 138 -1.99 -3.90 0.98
N CYS A 139 -2.28 -4.97 0.23
CA CYS A 139 -2.49 -4.89 -1.21
C CYS A 139 -3.81 -4.15 -1.55
N TYR A 140 -4.91 -4.42 -0.83
CA TYR A 140 -6.15 -3.65 -0.99
C TYR A 140 -5.95 -2.16 -0.66
N TRP A 141 -5.24 -1.85 0.44
CA TRP A 141 -4.87 -0.47 0.76
C TRP A 141 -4.07 0.17 -0.38
N ALA A 142 -3.10 -0.55 -0.92
CA ALA A 142 -2.25 -0.07 -2.00
C ALA A 142 -3.06 0.24 -3.27
N VAL A 143 -4.04 -0.59 -3.61
CA VAL A 143 -4.96 -0.33 -4.74
C VAL A 143 -5.80 0.92 -4.47
N GLY A 144 -6.37 1.07 -3.28
CA GLY A 144 -7.12 2.27 -2.90
C GLY A 144 -6.26 3.53 -2.96
N ARG A 145 -5.02 3.47 -2.46
CA ARG A 145 -4.07 4.59 -2.55
C ARG A 145 -3.72 4.94 -3.99
N LEU A 146 -3.58 3.94 -4.84
CA LEU A 146 -3.33 4.17 -6.26
C LEU A 146 -4.55 4.81 -6.95
N LEU A 147 -5.76 4.37 -6.63
CA LEU A 147 -7.01 4.96 -7.14
C LEU A 147 -7.15 6.45 -6.79
N GLN A 148 -6.71 6.88 -5.60
CA GLN A 148 -6.68 8.31 -5.22
C GLN A 148 -5.83 9.16 -6.17
N ALA A 149 -4.73 8.61 -6.66
CA ALA A 149 -3.78 9.33 -7.50
C ALA A 149 -4.00 9.07 -9.00
N ARG A 150 -4.59 7.94 -9.34
CA ARG A 150 -4.73 7.40 -10.69
C ARG A 150 -6.14 6.83 -10.90
N PRO A 151 -7.18 7.68 -10.91
CA PRO A 151 -8.56 7.21 -11.05
C PRO A 151 -8.83 6.47 -12.38
N GLU A 152 -7.99 6.68 -13.39
CA GLU A 152 -8.07 5.99 -14.67
C GLU A 152 -7.93 4.46 -14.58
N ILE A 153 -7.32 3.93 -13.51
CA ILE A 153 -7.24 2.47 -13.29
C ILE A 153 -8.53 1.86 -12.71
N ALA A 154 -9.53 2.68 -12.39
CA ALA A 154 -10.75 2.22 -11.70
C ALA A 154 -11.45 1.09 -12.46
N ALA A 155 -11.55 1.17 -13.79
CA ALA A 155 -12.15 0.12 -14.61
C ALA A 155 -11.48 -1.26 -14.43
N SER A 156 -10.17 -1.30 -14.24
CA SER A 156 -9.41 -2.54 -13.99
C SER A 156 -9.46 -3.00 -12.53
N ALA A 157 -9.56 -2.06 -11.60
CA ALA A 157 -9.58 -2.36 -10.16
C ALA A 157 -10.96 -2.81 -9.67
N LEU A 158 -12.05 -2.25 -10.22
CA LEU A 158 -13.41 -2.47 -9.76
C LEU A 158 -13.82 -3.95 -9.68
N PRO A 159 -13.60 -4.81 -10.70
CA PRO A 159 -13.95 -6.23 -10.60
C PRO A 159 -13.22 -6.94 -9.46
N LEU A 160 -11.97 -6.55 -9.19
CA LEU A 160 -11.14 -7.13 -8.13
C LEU A 160 -11.60 -6.67 -6.75
N LEU A 161 -11.94 -5.40 -6.60
CA LEU A 161 -12.47 -4.85 -5.35
C LEU A 161 -13.86 -5.40 -5.04
N ARG A 162 -14.71 -5.62 -6.06
CA ARG A 162 -15.99 -6.33 -5.93
C ARG A 162 -15.79 -7.74 -5.38
N ALA A 163 -14.82 -8.49 -5.93
CA ALA A 163 -14.46 -9.80 -5.40
C ALA A 163 -13.94 -9.70 -3.96
N GLY A 164 -13.16 -8.66 -3.66
CA GLY A 164 -12.63 -8.38 -2.33
C GLY A 164 -13.68 -8.11 -1.25
N LEU A 165 -14.88 -7.63 -1.60
CA LEU A 165 -16.00 -7.53 -0.63
C LEU A 165 -16.47 -8.89 -0.11
N ARG A 166 -16.08 -9.98 -0.79
CA ARG A 166 -16.41 -11.37 -0.44
C ARG A 166 -15.17 -12.15 0.00
N ASP A 167 -14.05 -11.46 0.30
CA ASP A 167 -12.82 -12.10 0.80
C ASP A 167 -13.13 -12.89 2.08
N GLU A 168 -12.49 -14.04 2.26
CA GLU A 168 -12.62 -14.87 3.47
C GLU A 168 -12.15 -14.12 4.73
N ASP A 169 -11.13 -13.25 4.60
CA ASP A 169 -10.61 -12.40 5.67
C ASP A 169 -11.48 -11.15 5.85
N GLY A 170 -12.13 -11.02 7.01
CA GLY A 170 -13.00 -9.87 7.32
C GLY A 170 -12.33 -8.51 7.16
N PRO A 171 -11.13 -8.30 7.73
CA PRO A 171 -10.35 -7.10 7.48
C PRO A 171 -10.03 -6.81 6.01
N CYS A 172 -9.82 -7.84 5.17
CA CYS A 172 -9.67 -7.66 3.73
C CYS A 172 -10.95 -7.12 3.10
N ARG A 173 -12.14 -7.61 3.50
CA ARG A 173 -13.43 -7.05 3.04
C ARG A 173 -13.54 -5.57 3.38
N GLY A 174 -13.21 -5.19 4.61
CA GLY A 174 -13.19 -3.79 5.03
C GLY A 174 -12.24 -2.93 4.21
N MET A 175 -11.04 -3.44 3.93
CA MET A 175 -10.05 -2.70 3.14
C MET A 175 -10.45 -2.57 1.66
N ALA A 176 -11.13 -3.59 1.09
CA ALA A 176 -11.71 -3.50 -0.24
C ALA A 176 -12.81 -2.42 -0.31
N ALA A 177 -13.68 -2.34 0.71
CA ALA A 177 -14.67 -1.28 0.85
C ALA A 177 -14.01 0.11 0.96
N TRP A 178 -12.94 0.23 1.76
CA TRP A 178 -12.16 1.47 1.84
C TRP A 178 -11.57 1.87 0.48
N ALA A 179 -11.04 0.91 -0.28
CA ALA A 179 -10.49 1.18 -1.60
C ALA A 179 -11.58 1.65 -2.59
N LEU A 180 -12.77 1.06 -2.56
CA LEU A 180 -13.93 1.52 -3.35
C LEU A 180 -14.32 2.95 -3.00
N ALA A 181 -14.26 3.33 -1.73
CA ALA A 181 -14.55 4.69 -1.30
C ALA A 181 -13.65 5.77 -1.91
N GLN A 182 -12.49 5.40 -2.49
CA GLN A 182 -11.55 6.39 -3.04
C GLN A 182 -12.01 7.01 -4.37
N THR A 183 -12.86 6.31 -5.13
CA THR A 183 -13.41 6.79 -6.41
C THR A 183 -14.92 6.82 -6.44
N GLY A 184 -15.57 6.55 -5.32
CA GLY A 184 -17.00 6.29 -5.22
C GLY A 184 -17.34 4.85 -5.56
N ALA A 185 -18.11 4.20 -4.69
CA ALA A 185 -18.58 2.84 -4.94
C ALA A 185 -19.73 2.86 -5.98
N PRO A 186 -19.74 1.97 -6.98
CA PRO A 186 -20.87 1.82 -7.88
C PRO A 186 -22.15 1.46 -7.12
N GLU A 187 -23.29 1.99 -7.58
CA GLU A 187 -24.59 1.80 -6.94
C GLU A 187 -25.00 0.32 -6.83
N ASP A 188 -24.61 -0.50 -7.79
CA ASP A 188 -24.87 -1.95 -7.80
C ASP A 188 -24.08 -2.73 -6.73
N LEU A 189 -23.12 -2.10 -6.05
CA LEU A 189 -22.40 -2.66 -4.89
C LEU A 189 -23.01 -2.23 -3.54
N ARG A 190 -24.00 -1.33 -3.55
CA ARG A 190 -24.66 -0.85 -2.33
C ARG A 190 -25.17 -1.99 -1.44
N PRO A 191 -25.86 -3.04 -1.97
CA PRO A 191 -26.36 -4.14 -1.11
C PRO A 191 -25.24 -4.89 -0.37
N GLU A 192 -24.10 -5.17 -1.02
CA GLU A 192 -22.97 -5.83 -0.38
C GLU A 192 -22.30 -4.93 0.68
N LEU A 193 -22.21 -3.62 0.40
CA LEU A 193 -21.67 -2.65 1.36
C LEU A 193 -22.59 -2.46 2.55
N GLU A 194 -23.93 -2.42 2.35
CA GLU A 194 -24.92 -2.36 3.44
C GLU A 194 -24.87 -3.61 4.31
N ALA A 195 -24.76 -4.80 3.70
CA ALA A 195 -24.60 -6.05 4.43
C ALA A 195 -23.32 -6.05 5.28
N LEU A 196 -22.18 -5.58 4.72
CA LEU A 196 -20.94 -5.46 5.46
C LEU A 196 -21.01 -4.41 6.57
N ALA A 197 -21.69 -3.28 6.33
CA ALA A 197 -21.88 -2.19 7.30
C ALA A 197 -22.80 -2.57 8.47
N ALA A 198 -23.74 -3.51 8.24
CA ALA A 198 -24.66 -4.03 9.24
C ALA A 198 -24.10 -5.23 10.02
N ALA A 199 -22.95 -5.80 9.58
CA ALA A 199 -22.34 -6.94 10.28
C ALA A 199 -21.97 -6.57 11.73
N GLU A 200 -22.24 -7.49 12.66
CA GLU A 200 -21.90 -7.29 14.06
C GLU A 200 -20.40 -7.12 14.27
N GLU A 201 -20.01 -6.10 15.02
CA GLU A 201 -18.59 -5.76 15.28
C GLU A 201 -18.05 -6.48 16.52
N SER A 202 -18.86 -7.24 17.28
CA SER A 202 -18.42 -7.95 18.46
C SER A 202 -17.35 -8.98 18.11
N GLY A 203 -16.13 -8.76 18.61
CA GLY A 203 -14.97 -9.60 18.29
C GLY A 203 -14.35 -9.37 16.90
N ALA A 204 -14.77 -8.34 16.18
CA ALA A 204 -14.18 -8.00 14.89
C ALA A 204 -12.70 -7.62 15.01
N LEU A 205 -11.88 -8.17 14.11
CA LEU A 205 -10.47 -7.82 14.04
C LEU A 205 -10.30 -6.37 13.56
N PRO A 206 -9.38 -5.59 14.17
CA PRO A 206 -9.11 -4.23 13.74
C PRO A 206 -8.52 -4.21 12.33
N VAL A 207 -8.89 -3.18 11.58
CA VAL A 207 -8.39 -2.89 10.24
C VAL A 207 -7.54 -1.61 10.31
N PRO A 208 -6.21 -1.73 10.38
CA PRO A 208 -5.34 -0.57 10.44
C PRO A 208 -5.27 0.12 9.08
N VAL A 209 -5.70 1.38 9.02
CA VAL A 209 -5.63 2.22 7.82
C VAL A 209 -4.59 3.30 8.03
N PHE A 210 -3.57 3.33 7.19
CA PHE A 210 -2.61 4.43 7.15
C PHE A 210 -3.23 5.59 6.36
N ASP A 211 -3.36 6.76 7.02
CA ASP A 211 -4.02 7.94 6.46
C ASP A 211 -3.04 8.98 5.89
N GLY A 212 -1.77 8.59 5.79
CA GLY A 212 -0.70 9.44 5.29
C GLY A 212 0.17 10.03 6.40
N ASP A 213 -0.24 9.99 7.65
CA ASP A 213 0.55 10.49 8.77
C ASP A 213 0.66 9.49 9.93
N GLY A 214 -0.44 8.82 10.24
CA GLY A 214 -0.53 7.81 11.26
C GLY A 214 -1.31 6.58 10.80
N VAL A 215 -1.58 5.70 11.76
CA VAL A 215 -2.47 4.54 11.55
C VAL A 215 -3.71 4.75 12.42
N ARG A 216 -4.86 4.70 11.78
CA ARG A 216 -6.16 4.69 12.44
C ARG A 216 -6.71 3.28 12.43
N GLU A 217 -7.13 2.78 13.58
CA GLU A 217 -7.84 1.52 13.67
C GLU A 217 -9.31 1.73 13.31
N CYS A 218 -9.78 0.93 12.36
CA CYS A 218 -11.16 0.91 11.89
C CYS A 218 -11.72 -0.50 12.05
N THR A 219 -13.00 -0.68 11.74
CA THR A 219 -13.63 -1.99 11.55
C THR A 219 -14.06 -2.16 10.10
N ALA A 220 -14.25 -3.39 9.65
CA ALA A 220 -14.75 -3.65 8.30
C ALA A 220 -16.10 -2.95 8.05
N ALA A 221 -17.00 -3.01 9.03
CA ALA A 221 -18.29 -2.33 8.98
C ALA A 221 -18.12 -0.79 8.94
N GLY A 222 -17.21 -0.22 9.71
CA GLY A 222 -16.90 1.22 9.66
C GLY A 222 -16.38 1.68 8.31
N LEU A 223 -15.55 0.87 7.66
CA LEU A 223 -15.03 1.16 6.32
C LEU A 223 -16.10 1.00 5.23
N ALA A 224 -17.03 0.05 5.38
CA ALA A 224 -18.18 -0.08 4.50
C ALA A 224 -19.12 1.13 4.61
N ARG A 225 -19.40 1.61 5.84
CA ARG A 225 -20.16 2.87 6.06
C ARG A 225 -19.49 4.08 5.40
N LEU A 226 -18.16 4.14 5.45
CA LEU A 226 -17.41 5.20 4.74
C LEU A 226 -17.63 5.12 3.22
N ALA A 227 -17.66 3.91 2.65
CA ALA A 227 -17.88 3.72 1.22
C ALA A 227 -19.32 4.09 0.78
N LEU A 228 -20.31 3.83 1.63
CA LEU A 228 -21.70 4.19 1.39
C LEU A 228 -21.98 5.70 1.47
N ALA A 229 -21.12 6.44 2.19
CA ALA A 229 -21.28 7.89 2.41
C ALA A 229 -20.63 8.75 1.31
N ARG A 230 -19.94 8.15 0.35
CA ARG A 230 -19.24 8.83 -0.76
C ARG A 230 -19.89 8.55 -2.10
#